data_33541709c4c25c099c542c282ce7a8cd
#
_entry.id   33541709c4c25c099c542c282ce7a8cd
#
_cell.length_a   1.000
_cell.length_b   1.000
_cell.length_c   1.000
_cell.angle_alpha   90.00
_cell.angle_beta   90.00
_cell.angle_gamma   90.00
#
_symmetry.space_group_name_H-M   'P 1'
#
loop_
_entity.id
_entity.type
_entity.pdbx_description
1 polymer ?
#
loop_
_entity_poly.entity_id
_entity_poly.type
_entity_poly.pdbx_seq_one_letter_code
_entity_poly.pdbx_strand_id
1 'polypeptide(L)'
;MGINLKDIQQGKTYVWRLEFYSDEAMQTALDVSGHTFAFIAENSSGTNIITLADAAFVQTSTSIRTVTLAASTTAGYTAGALKYELEVTLPDSTVERWMNGYITIKSEIV
;
A
#
# COMPACT_ATOMS: atom_id res chain seq x y z
N MET A 1 3.80 -6.24 -11.92
CA MET A 1 3.59 -6.74 -10.56
C MET A 1 2.13 -6.53 -10.20
N GLY A 2 1.40 -7.59 -9.99
CA GLY A 2 -0.04 -7.52 -9.78
C GLY A 2 -0.42 -7.93 -8.36
N ILE A 3 -0.58 -6.96 -7.47
CA ILE A 3 -1.15 -7.21 -6.15
C ILE A 3 -2.48 -6.49 -6.09
N ASN A 4 -3.54 -7.24 -5.78
CA ASN A 4 -4.86 -6.68 -5.57
C ASN A 4 -5.07 -6.49 -4.07
N LEU A 5 -5.19 -5.24 -3.66
CA LEU A 5 -5.51 -4.92 -2.28
C LEU A 5 -7.02 -5.09 -2.07
N LYS A 6 -7.37 -5.73 -0.97
CA LYS A 6 -8.78 -5.92 -0.61
C LYS A 6 -9.38 -4.61 -0.11
N ASP A 7 -10.68 -4.45 -0.28
CA ASP A 7 -11.41 -3.33 0.28
C ASP A 7 -11.21 -3.26 1.79
N ILE A 8 -11.24 -2.03 2.30
CA ILE A 8 -11.03 -1.75 3.72
C ILE A 8 -12.37 -1.43 4.36
N GLN A 9 -12.72 -2.13 5.43
CA GLN A 9 -13.86 -1.77 6.25
C GLN A 9 -13.39 -0.92 7.42
N GLN A 10 -14.07 0.21 7.66
CA GLN A 10 -13.77 1.08 8.79
C GLN A 10 -13.80 0.29 10.11
N GLY A 11 -12.86 0.59 11.00
CA GLY A 11 -12.81 -0.02 12.33
C GLY A 11 -12.22 -1.43 12.37
N LYS A 12 -11.69 -1.94 11.27
CA LYS A 12 -11.02 -3.25 11.21
C LYS A 12 -9.52 -3.07 11.03
N THR A 13 -8.76 -4.03 11.52
CA THR A 13 -7.31 -4.09 11.34
C THR A 13 -6.96 -4.86 10.08
N TYR A 14 -6.06 -4.30 9.26
CA TYR A 14 -5.56 -4.95 8.05
C TYR A 14 -4.05 -5.04 8.09
N VAL A 15 -3.52 -6.16 7.61
CA VAL A 15 -2.09 -6.37 7.44
C VAL A 15 -1.83 -6.68 5.97
N TRP A 16 -1.04 -5.84 5.32
CA TRP A 16 -0.63 -6.06 3.93
C TRP A 16 0.78 -6.61 3.92
N ARG A 17 0.95 -7.77 3.31
CA ARG A 17 2.28 -8.35 3.09
C ARG A 17 2.61 -8.17 1.62
N LEU A 18 3.56 -7.29 1.34
CA LEU A 18 3.97 -6.96 -0.01
C LEU A 18 5.26 -7.70 -0.33
N GLU A 19 5.18 -8.66 -1.26
CA GLU A 19 6.33 -9.41 -1.74
C GLU A 19 6.72 -8.91 -3.13
N PHE A 20 8.00 -8.65 -3.33
CA PHE A 20 8.51 -8.06 -4.56
C PHE A 20 9.36 -9.07 -5.33
N TYR A 21 9.14 -9.14 -6.65
CA TYR A 21 9.81 -10.07 -7.53
C TYR A 21 10.36 -9.33 -8.75
N SER A 22 11.48 -9.81 -9.28
CA SER A 22 12.09 -9.24 -10.48
C SER A 22 11.52 -9.80 -11.77
N ASP A 23 10.71 -10.87 -11.69
CA ASP A 23 10.10 -11.52 -12.85
C ASP A 23 8.60 -11.68 -12.66
N GLU A 24 7.88 -11.79 -13.79
CA GLU A 24 6.42 -11.95 -13.78
C GLU A 24 5.97 -13.31 -13.22
N ALA A 25 6.83 -14.31 -13.28
CA ALA A 25 6.53 -15.64 -12.76
C ALA A 25 6.62 -15.71 -11.23
N MET A 26 7.05 -14.62 -10.58
CA MET A 26 7.19 -14.53 -9.12
C MET A 26 8.15 -15.60 -8.56
N GLN A 27 9.20 -15.93 -9.30
CA GLN A 27 10.17 -16.94 -8.91
C GLN A 27 11.46 -16.35 -8.35
N THR A 28 11.79 -15.13 -8.75
CA THR A 28 13.03 -14.47 -8.34
C THR A 28 12.72 -13.28 -7.45
N ALA A 29 13.03 -13.38 -6.16
CA ALA A 29 12.81 -12.30 -5.21
C ALA A 29 13.68 -11.09 -5.57
N LEU A 30 13.07 -9.90 -5.51
CA LEU A 30 13.74 -8.64 -5.75
C LEU A 30 14.18 -8.05 -4.41
N ASP A 31 15.47 -7.75 -4.29
CA ASP A 31 16.00 -7.07 -3.10
C ASP A 31 15.57 -5.60 -3.14
N VAL A 32 14.73 -5.19 -2.20
CA VAL A 32 14.23 -3.82 -2.08
C VAL A 32 14.74 -3.15 -0.80
N SER A 33 15.79 -3.67 -0.18
CA SER A 33 16.28 -3.16 1.10
C SER A 33 16.71 -1.69 1.06
N GLY A 34 17.20 -1.22 -0.09
CA GLY A 34 17.59 0.18 -0.26
C GLY A 34 16.50 1.08 -0.86
N HIS A 35 15.29 0.58 -1.01
CA HIS A 35 14.18 1.32 -1.63
C HIS A 35 13.33 2.01 -0.57
N THR A 36 12.76 3.15 -0.94
CA THR A 36 11.84 3.92 -0.09
C THR A 36 10.44 3.86 -0.67
N PHE A 37 9.45 3.60 0.16
CA PHE A 37 8.07 3.38 -0.27
C PHE A 37 7.16 4.51 0.20
N ALA A 38 6.17 4.85 -0.64
CA ALA A 38 5.09 5.76 -0.30
C ALA A 38 3.79 5.26 -0.94
N PHE A 39 2.72 5.20 -0.17
CA PHE A 39 1.40 4.79 -0.65
C PHE A 39 0.41 5.93 -0.48
N ILE A 40 -0.31 6.26 -1.54
CA ILE A 40 -1.30 7.32 -1.54
C ILE A 40 -2.58 6.78 -2.16
N ALA A 41 -3.71 7.01 -1.49
CA ALA A 41 -5.03 6.71 -2.03
C ALA A 41 -5.90 7.95 -1.92
N GLU A 42 -6.47 8.38 -3.04
CA GLU A 42 -7.29 9.59 -3.11
C GLU A 42 -8.70 9.28 -3.58
N ASN A 43 -9.66 10.12 -3.16
CA ASN A 43 -11.03 10.01 -3.59
C ASN A 43 -11.24 10.72 -4.94
N SER A 44 -12.46 10.70 -5.46
CA SER A 44 -12.80 11.31 -6.75
C SER A 44 -12.61 12.83 -6.78
N SER A 45 -12.53 13.47 -5.62
CA SER A 45 -12.27 14.90 -5.51
C SER A 45 -10.77 15.24 -5.44
N GLY A 46 -9.90 14.23 -5.49
CA GLY A 46 -8.46 14.42 -5.39
C GLY A 46 -7.94 14.56 -3.96
N THR A 47 -8.77 14.31 -2.95
CA THR A 47 -8.36 14.37 -1.55
C THR A 47 -7.67 13.07 -1.15
N ASN A 48 -6.49 13.16 -0.57
CA ASN A 48 -5.78 12.00 -0.06
C ASN A 48 -6.46 11.48 1.20
N ILE A 49 -7.02 10.28 1.13
CA ILE A 49 -7.66 9.63 2.26
C ILE A 49 -6.66 8.75 3.02
N ILE A 50 -5.78 8.06 2.29
CA ILE A 50 -4.73 7.25 2.88
C ILE A 50 -3.38 7.78 2.40
N THR A 51 -2.49 8.08 3.34
CA THR A 51 -1.11 8.47 3.03
C THR A 51 -0.19 7.69 3.97
N LEU A 52 0.65 6.83 3.38
CA LEU A 52 1.60 6.02 4.14
C LEU A 52 3.01 6.36 3.68
N ALA A 53 3.84 6.81 4.61
CA ALA A 53 5.26 7.08 4.36
C ALA A 53 6.09 5.79 4.51
N ASP A 54 7.36 5.84 4.15
CA ASP A 54 8.26 4.69 4.19
C ASP A 54 8.28 3.98 5.54
N ALA A 55 8.18 4.72 6.64
CA ALA A 55 8.19 4.14 7.98
C ALA A 55 7.03 3.15 8.23
N ALA A 56 5.94 3.26 7.47
CA ALA A 56 4.80 2.33 7.58
C ALA A 56 5.09 0.98 6.91
N PHE A 57 6.11 0.91 6.07
CA PHE A 57 6.47 -0.30 5.33
C PHE A 57 7.61 -1.00 6.06
N VAL A 58 7.25 -1.87 7.00
CA VAL A 58 8.23 -2.56 7.84
C VAL A 58 8.94 -3.65 7.04
N GLN A 59 10.26 -3.61 7.01
CA GLN A 59 11.06 -4.62 6.32
C GLN A 59 11.06 -5.90 7.14
N THR A 60 10.48 -6.97 6.58
CA THR A 60 10.46 -8.30 7.20
C THR A 60 11.45 -9.24 6.53
N SER A 61 11.82 -8.94 5.28
CA SER A 61 12.96 -9.56 4.60
C SER A 61 13.45 -8.60 3.50
N THR A 62 14.50 -8.95 2.78
CA THR A 62 15.05 -8.08 1.72
C THR A 62 14.06 -7.85 0.58
N SER A 63 13.07 -8.73 0.41
CA SER A 63 12.07 -8.64 -0.66
C SER A 63 10.65 -8.42 -0.15
N ILE A 64 10.46 -8.25 1.16
CA ILE A 64 9.11 -8.19 1.76
C ILE A 64 8.99 -6.97 2.65
N ARG A 65 7.87 -6.25 2.48
CA ARG A 65 7.43 -5.19 3.39
C ARG A 65 6.07 -5.54 3.94
N THR A 66 5.85 -5.24 5.22
CA THR A 66 4.57 -5.46 5.89
C THR A 66 4.01 -4.13 6.37
N VAL A 67 2.75 -3.87 6.03
CA VAL A 67 2.03 -2.66 6.44
C VAL A 67 0.87 -3.09 7.32
N THR A 68 0.76 -2.50 8.50
CA THR A 68 -0.35 -2.76 9.42
C THR A 68 -1.22 -1.50 9.53
N LEU A 69 -2.49 -1.64 9.19
CA LEU A 69 -3.48 -0.58 9.34
C LEU A 69 -4.32 -0.93 10.58
N ALA A 70 -4.07 -0.25 11.69
CA ALA A 70 -4.78 -0.50 12.93
C ALA A 70 -6.26 -0.15 12.81
N ALA A 71 -7.12 -0.80 13.59
CA ALA A 71 -8.56 -0.54 13.60
C ALA A 71 -8.87 0.93 13.87
N SER A 72 -8.14 1.57 14.79
CA SER A 72 -8.32 3.00 15.08
C SER A 72 -7.97 3.89 13.89
N THR A 73 -7.03 3.47 13.06
CA THR A 73 -6.63 4.21 11.86
C THR A 73 -7.69 4.06 10.77
N THR A 74 -8.16 2.85 10.51
CA THR A 74 -9.17 2.61 9.47
C THR A 74 -10.52 3.23 9.83
N ALA A 75 -10.83 3.34 11.11
CA ALA A 75 -12.06 4.00 11.57
C ALA A 75 -12.09 5.48 11.17
N GLY A 76 -10.93 6.11 10.99
CA GLY A 76 -10.83 7.51 10.57
C GLY A 76 -10.86 7.72 9.06
N TYR A 77 -10.85 6.67 8.26
CA TYR A 77 -10.89 6.82 6.80
C TYR A 77 -12.30 7.14 6.31
N THR A 78 -12.39 8.08 5.37
CA THR A 78 -13.66 8.43 4.74
C THR A 78 -14.13 7.30 3.82
N ALA A 79 -15.37 6.84 3.99
CA ALA A 79 -15.95 5.79 3.15
C ALA A 79 -16.09 6.26 1.70
N GLY A 80 -15.86 5.36 0.76
CA GLY A 80 -15.99 5.61 -0.67
C GLY A 80 -14.91 4.91 -1.49
N ALA A 81 -15.00 5.08 -2.80
CA ALA A 81 -14.03 4.52 -3.74
C ALA A 81 -12.78 5.40 -3.80
N LEU A 82 -11.63 4.76 -3.76
CA LEU A 82 -10.32 5.42 -3.79
C LEU A 82 -9.50 4.88 -4.95
N LYS A 83 -8.69 5.76 -5.54
CA LYS A 83 -7.66 5.40 -6.49
C LYS A 83 -6.32 5.44 -5.76
N TYR A 84 -5.56 4.35 -5.81
CA TYR A 84 -4.30 4.28 -5.08
C TYR A 84 -3.11 4.11 -6.01
N GLU A 85 -1.94 4.50 -5.52
CA GLU A 85 -0.67 4.19 -6.14
C GLU A 85 0.41 3.95 -5.09
N LEU A 86 1.34 3.06 -5.41
CA LEU A 86 2.55 2.83 -4.63
C LEU A 86 3.72 3.42 -5.40
N GLU A 87 4.33 4.47 -4.86
CA GLU A 87 5.55 5.05 -5.38
C GLU A 87 6.75 4.45 -4.68
N VAL A 88 7.77 4.15 -5.45
CA VAL A 88 9.02 3.59 -4.94
C VAL A 88 10.17 4.45 -5.41
N THR A 89 10.99 4.89 -4.45
CA THR A 89 12.24 5.59 -4.75
C THR A 89 13.39 4.59 -4.66
N LEU A 90 14.09 4.42 -5.78
CA LEU A 90 15.21 3.50 -5.88
C LEU A 90 16.46 4.10 -5.19
N PRO A 91 17.49 3.29 -4.90
CA PRO A 91 18.72 3.78 -4.28
C PRO A 91 19.42 4.89 -5.07
N ASP A 92 19.21 4.97 -6.39
CA ASP A 92 19.77 6.04 -7.25
C ASP A 92 18.89 7.29 -7.30
N SER A 93 17.88 7.39 -6.44
CA SER A 93 16.90 8.48 -6.35
C SER A 93 15.88 8.52 -7.49
N THR A 94 15.82 7.50 -8.34
CA THR A 94 14.77 7.37 -9.36
C THR A 94 13.45 7.03 -8.70
N VAL A 95 12.39 7.75 -9.05
CA VAL A 95 11.04 7.50 -8.53
C VAL A 95 10.23 6.76 -9.57
N GLU A 96 9.63 5.64 -9.19
CA GLU A 96 8.79 4.82 -10.06
C GLU A 96 7.46 4.52 -9.38
N ARG A 97 6.42 4.30 -10.18
CA ARG A 97 5.14 3.81 -9.69
C ARG A 97 5.09 2.31 -9.94
N TRP A 98 5.04 1.52 -8.87
CA TRP A 98 5.07 0.05 -8.99
C TRP A 98 3.68 -0.58 -8.94
N MET A 99 2.71 0.08 -8.32
CA MET A 99 1.35 -0.42 -8.23
C MET A 99 0.37 0.73 -8.37
N ASN A 100 -0.78 0.44 -8.98
CA ASN A 100 -1.91 1.35 -8.99
C ASN A 100 -3.20 0.54 -9.10
N GLY A 101 -4.31 1.14 -8.72
CA GLY A 101 -5.60 0.48 -8.80
C GLY A 101 -6.65 1.21 -7.98
N TYR A 102 -7.68 0.48 -7.63
CA TYR A 102 -8.81 1.02 -6.87
C TYR A 102 -9.06 0.19 -5.63
N ILE A 103 -9.48 0.86 -4.56
CA ILE A 103 -9.83 0.24 -3.30
C ILE A 103 -11.03 0.99 -2.75
N THR A 104 -11.94 0.29 -2.09
CA THR A 104 -13.13 0.91 -1.49
C THR A 104 -13.03 0.88 0.02
N ILE A 105 -13.30 2.02 0.65
CA ILE A 105 -13.48 2.07 2.09
C ILE A 105 -14.96 1.87 2.37
N LYS A 106 -15.29 0.81 3.08
CA LYS A 106 -16.66 0.47 3.45
C LYS A 106 -17.00 1.01 4.82
N SER A 107 -18.20 1.55 4.98
CA SER A 107 -18.66 2.03 6.26
C SER A 107 -18.75 0.89 7.27
N GLU A 108 -18.43 1.20 8.52
CA GLU A 108 -18.63 0.27 9.61
C GLU A 108 -20.12 0.02 9.81
N ILE A 109 -20.49 -1.25 9.87
CA ILE A 109 -21.88 -1.64 10.16
C ILE A 109 -21.99 -1.81 11.66
N VAL A 110 -22.82 -1.01 12.26
CA VAL A 110 -23.04 -1.00 13.71
C VAL A 110 -24.28 -1.82 14.05
#